data_4b9d6ab3004fc6447e4cc43c16c5253b
#
_entry.id   4b9d6ab3004fc6447e4cc43c16c5253b
#
_cell.length_a   1.000
_cell.length_b   1.000
_cell.length_c   1.000
_cell.angle_alpha   90.00
_cell.angle_beta   90.00
_cell.angle_gamma   90.00
#
_symmetry.space_group_name_H-M   'P 1'
#
loop_
_entity.id
_entity.type
_entity.pdbx_description
1 polymer ?
#
loop_
_entity_poly.entity_id
_entity_poly.type
_entity_poly.pdbx_seq_one_letter_code
_entity_poly.pdbx_strand_id
1 'polypeptide(L)' 'MTATVTVIIPNYNGMKFLEPCFEALKAQTYRNFKILVVDNGSSDGSKEWLKAQGVDTIFLEENTGFSGAVNIGIKAADTP' A
#
# COMPACT_ATOMS: atom_id res chain seq x y z
N MET A 1 -15.25 -10.13 10.51
CA MET A 1 -14.71 -9.24 11.57
C MET A 1 -14.10 -8.00 10.97
N THR A 2 -14.36 -6.85 11.55
CA THR A 2 -13.81 -5.58 11.06
C THR A 2 -12.35 -5.44 11.46
N ALA A 3 -11.50 -5.01 10.54
CA ALA A 3 -10.11 -4.75 10.85
C ALA A 3 -9.99 -3.56 11.80
N THR A 4 -9.06 -3.62 12.75
CA THR A 4 -8.82 -2.54 13.72
C THR A 4 -7.67 -1.64 13.32
N VAL A 5 -6.87 -2.04 12.33
CA VAL A 5 -5.68 -1.31 11.88
C VAL A 5 -5.61 -1.36 10.36
N THR A 6 -5.23 -0.25 9.75
CA THR A 6 -4.89 -0.22 8.34
C THR A 6 -3.39 0.07 8.21
N VAL A 7 -2.68 -0.82 7.51
CA VAL A 7 -1.27 -0.60 7.19
C VAL A 7 -1.22 0.15 5.87
N ILE A 8 -0.70 1.38 5.90
CA ILE A 8 -0.60 2.22 4.72
C ILE A 8 0.82 2.13 4.18
N ILE A 9 0.94 1.73 2.92
CA ILE A 9 2.23 1.55 2.26
C ILE A 9 2.34 2.54 1.11
N PRO A 10 3.04 3.65 1.30
CA PRO A 10 3.34 4.55 0.18
C PRO A 10 4.41 3.90 -0.69
N ASN A 11 4.20 3.87 -2.00
CA ASN A 11 5.14 3.27 -2.93
C ASN A 11 5.43 4.21 -4.09
N TYR A 12 6.71 4.39 -4.37
CA TYR A 12 7.16 5.08 -5.58
C TYR A 12 8.39 4.38 -6.12
N ASN A 13 8.21 3.68 -7.26
CA ASN A 13 9.29 2.91 -7.89
C ASN A 13 10.01 1.97 -6.91
N GLY A 14 9.23 1.37 -6.01
CA GLY A 14 9.76 0.48 -4.98
C GLY A 14 9.55 -1.00 -5.26
N MET A 15 9.51 -1.40 -6.53
CA MET A 15 9.26 -2.80 -6.91
C MET A 15 10.18 -3.76 -6.16
N LYS A 16 11.45 -3.40 -5.98
CA LYS A 16 12.42 -4.25 -5.26
C LYS A 16 11.99 -4.56 -3.84
N PHE A 17 11.22 -3.67 -3.23
CA PHE A 17 10.86 -3.78 -1.81
C PHE A 17 9.45 -4.29 -1.58
N LEU A 18 8.59 -4.25 -2.61
CA LEU A 18 7.19 -4.65 -2.46
C LEU A 18 7.04 -6.11 -2.10
N GLU A 19 7.72 -6.99 -2.83
CA GLU A 19 7.61 -8.43 -2.58
C GLU A 19 8.10 -8.80 -1.19
N PRO A 20 9.31 -8.38 -0.75
CA PRO A 20 9.75 -8.65 0.62
C PRO A 20 8.83 -8.06 1.68
N CYS A 21 8.31 -6.87 1.44
CA CYS A 21 7.38 -6.22 2.36
C CYS A 21 6.11 -7.04 2.54
N PHE A 22 5.53 -7.50 1.43
CA PHE A 22 4.32 -8.31 1.47
C PHE A 22 4.56 -9.67 2.11
N GLU A 23 5.73 -10.28 1.86
CA GLU A 23 6.11 -11.54 2.52
C GLU A 23 6.19 -11.35 4.03
N ALA A 24 6.78 -10.25 4.49
CA ALA A 24 6.84 -9.95 5.92
C ALA A 24 5.46 -9.77 6.52
N LEU A 25 4.54 -9.11 5.80
CA LEU A 25 3.18 -8.93 6.28
C LEU A 25 2.41 -10.23 6.36
N LYS A 26 2.61 -11.13 5.39
CA LYS A 26 1.98 -12.46 5.40
C LYS A 26 2.47 -13.31 6.57
N ALA A 27 3.70 -13.07 7.05
CA ALA A 27 4.29 -13.82 8.14
C ALA A 27 3.83 -13.33 9.52
N GLN A 28 3.08 -12.22 9.59
CA GLN A 28 2.61 -11.71 10.87
C GLN A 28 1.64 -12.66 11.55
N THR A 29 1.75 -12.76 12.85
CA THR A 29 0.80 -13.54 13.65
C THR A 29 -0.51 -12.78 13.86
N TYR A 30 -0.43 -11.45 13.96
CA TYR A 30 -1.62 -10.61 14.04
C TYR A 30 -2.24 -10.46 12.67
N ARG A 31 -3.50 -10.83 12.53
CA ARG A 31 -4.17 -10.85 11.21
C ARG A 31 -5.30 -9.84 11.09
N ASN A 32 -5.62 -9.12 12.15
CA ASN A 32 -6.75 -8.20 12.12
C ASN A 32 -6.32 -6.83 11.59
N PHE A 33 -5.80 -6.80 10.36
CA PHE A 33 -5.41 -5.55 9.73
C PHE A 33 -5.73 -5.59 8.23
N LYS A 34 -5.85 -4.40 7.66
CA LYS A 34 -6.02 -4.21 6.22
C LYS A 34 -4.74 -3.59 5.66
N ILE A 35 -4.47 -3.84 4.40
CA ILE A 35 -3.34 -3.24 3.70
C ILE A 35 -3.90 -2.28 2.66
N LEU A 36 -3.44 -1.05 2.66
CA LEU A 36 -3.76 -0.06 1.65
C LEU A 36 -2.46 0.50 1.09
N VAL A 37 -2.23 0.29 -0.20
CA VAL A 37 -1.06 0.82 -0.88
C VAL A 37 -1.46 2.11 -1.58
N VAL A 38 -0.62 3.13 -1.48
CA VAL A 38 -0.78 4.34 -2.27
C VAL A 38 0.40 4.39 -3.23
N ASP A 39 0.12 4.09 -4.51
CA ASP A 39 1.14 4.12 -5.54
C ASP A 39 1.28 5.53 -6.07
N ASN A 40 2.43 6.12 -5.85
CA ASN A 40 2.67 7.55 -6.04
C ASN A 40 3.24 7.84 -7.44
N GLY A 41 2.62 7.27 -8.45
CA GLY A 41 3.01 7.52 -9.84
C GLY A 41 4.19 6.68 -10.30
N SER A 42 4.28 5.41 -9.89
CA SER A 42 5.40 4.54 -10.25
C SER A 42 5.44 4.19 -11.74
N SER A 43 6.65 3.96 -12.25
CA SER A 43 6.87 3.55 -13.62
C SER A 43 7.78 2.31 -13.74
N ASP A 44 8.03 1.61 -12.65
CA ASP A 44 8.97 0.48 -12.60
C ASP A 44 8.31 -0.91 -12.61
N GLY A 45 7.02 -1.00 -12.93
CA GLY A 45 6.29 -2.26 -12.89
C GLY A 45 5.51 -2.46 -11.60
N SER A 46 5.64 -1.55 -10.62
CA SER A 46 4.91 -1.64 -9.36
C SER A 46 3.41 -1.71 -9.56
N LYS A 47 2.87 -0.91 -10.49
CA LYS A 47 1.42 -0.86 -10.74
C LYS A 47 0.88 -2.21 -11.16
N GLU A 48 1.56 -2.85 -12.11
CA GLU A 48 1.14 -4.14 -12.64
C GLU A 48 1.24 -5.22 -11.57
N TRP A 49 2.31 -5.19 -10.79
CA TRP A 49 2.50 -6.15 -9.71
C TRP A 49 1.40 -6.01 -8.64
N LEU A 50 1.10 -4.77 -8.25
CA LEU A 50 0.06 -4.50 -7.24
C LEU A 50 -1.32 -4.95 -7.71
N LYS A 51 -1.63 -4.71 -8.99
CA LYS A 51 -2.91 -5.19 -9.57
C LYS A 51 -2.99 -6.69 -9.53
N ALA A 52 -1.89 -7.39 -9.79
CA ALA A 52 -1.84 -8.85 -9.79
C ALA A 52 -2.04 -9.42 -8.37
N GLN A 53 -1.62 -8.69 -7.34
CA GLN A 53 -1.80 -9.12 -5.95
C GLN A 53 -3.23 -8.97 -5.46
N GLY A 54 -4.03 -8.14 -6.11
CA GLY A 54 -5.42 -7.92 -5.68
C GLY A 54 -5.53 -7.13 -4.37
N VAL A 55 -4.49 -6.42 -3.98
CA VAL A 55 -4.50 -5.62 -2.76
C VAL A 55 -5.11 -4.25 -3.04
N ASP A 56 -5.81 -3.68 -2.05
CA ASP A 56 -6.39 -2.36 -2.18
C ASP A 56 -5.29 -1.33 -2.43
N THR A 57 -5.39 -0.63 -3.55
CA THR A 57 -4.36 0.32 -3.98
C THR A 57 -5.00 1.57 -4.55
N ILE A 58 -4.46 2.72 -4.17
CA ILE A 58 -4.78 4.00 -4.80
C ILE A 58 -3.64 4.31 -5.76
N PHE A 59 -3.95 4.45 -7.05
CA PHE A 59 -2.95 4.74 -8.08
C PHE A 59 -2.99 6.22 -8.41
N LEU A 60 -1.95 6.96 -8.02
CA LEU A 60 -1.81 8.37 -8.35
C LEU A 60 -1.10 8.50 -9.71
N GLU A 61 -1.49 9.50 -10.48
CA GLU A 61 -0.90 9.72 -11.80
C GLU A 61 0.52 10.29 -11.73
N GLU A 62 0.80 11.04 -10.65
CA GLU A 62 2.11 11.65 -10.47
C GLU A 62 2.53 11.61 -9.01
N ASN A 63 3.82 11.79 -8.78
CA ASN A 63 4.38 11.78 -7.43
C ASN A 63 3.97 13.04 -6.68
N THR A 64 3.25 12.85 -5.56
CA THR A 64 2.80 13.94 -4.68
C THR A 64 3.70 14.13 -3.47
N GLY A 65 4.84 13.41 -3.44
CA GLY A 65 5.72 13.40 -2.28
C GLY A 65 5.27 12.39 -1.23
N PHE A 66 6.17 12.05 -0.31
CA PHE A 66 5.88 11.04 0.71
C PHE A 66 4.70 11.46 1.59
N SER A 67 4.73 12.69 2.10
CA SER A 67 3.66 13.18 2.99
C SER A 67 2.32 13.22 2.29
N GLY A 68 2.29 13.59 1.01
CA GLY A 68 1.06 13.61 0.22
C GLY A 68 0.45 12.23 0.09
N ALA A 69 1.27 11.24 -0.23
CA ALA A 69 0.80 9.85 -0.37
C ALA A 69 0.27 9.32 0.96
N VAL A 70 0.98 9.56 2.05
CA VAL A 70 0.56 9.10 3.38
C VAL A 70 -0.76 9.74 3.78
N ASN A 71 -0.91 11.04 3.54
CA ASN A 71 -2.16 11.74 3.88
C ASN A 71 -3.35 11.23 3.07
N ILE A 72 -3.14 10.91 1.79
CA ILE A 72 -4.19 10.32 0.96
C ILE A 72 -4.60 8.96 1.53
N GLY A 73 -3.63 8.15 1.93
CA GLY A 73 -3.90 6.85 2.53
C GLY A 73 -4.68 6.97 3.84
N ILE A 74 -4.28 7.90 4.70
CA ILE A 74 -4.96 8.12 5.98
C ILE A 74 -6.42 8.52 5.75
N LYS A 75 -6.68 9.41 4.79
CA LYS A 75 -8.05 9.84 4.49
C LYS A 75 -8.90 8.72 3.92
N ALA A 76 -8.29 7.82 3.17
CA ALA A 76 -9.00 6.71 2.56
C ALA A 76 -9.21 5.54 3.51
N ALA A 77 -8.43 5.45 4.58
CA ALA A 77 -8.53 4.35 5.53
C ALA A 77 -9.83 4.45 6.33
N ASP A 78 -10.50 3.32 6.49
CA ASP A 78 -11.77 3.24 7.20
C ASP A 78 -11.64 2.55 8.56
N THR A 79 -10.42 2.46 9.08
CA THR A 79 -10.15 1.92 10.40
C THR A 79 -9.82 3.03 11.40
N PRO A 80 -10.04 2.80 12.70
CA PRO A 80 -9.74 3.82 13.71
C PRO A 80 -8.30 4.27 13.74
#